data_1c7057c73dbdc5d7b4cbc559175de7de
#
_entry.id   1c7057c73dbdc5d7b4cbc559175de7de
#
_cell.length_a   1.000
_cell.length_b   1.000
_cell.length_c   1.000
_cell.angle_alpha   90.00
_cell.angle_beta   90.00
_cell.angle_gamma   90.00
#
_symmetry.space_group_name_H-M   'P 1'
#
loop_
_entity.id
_entity.type
_entity.pdbx_description
1 polymer ?
#
loop_
_entity_poly.entity_id
_entity_poly.type
_entity_poly.pdbx_seq_one_letter_code
_entity_poly.pdbx_strand_id
1 'polypeptide(L)'
;MTNTSPQIEGFFDPATSTVSYLVLDPATRRCALIDSVLDYDPKSGRTSTASADRLLARVAALDARVEWLLETHVHADHLTAAPYLKEMLGGKIGIGQHIATVQQVFGKLFNTGDEVARDGSQFDHLFADGELFSIGALQCRALHTPGHTPACMSYVVSDGTYGAAFVGDTLFMPDYGTARCDFPGGDARTLFHSINKVLSLPEHTLLYMCHDYQPGGREVRYVSTVGEERTGNIHVRNGISEEEFVAMRTRRDASLEMPTLILPSVQVNMRAGHFPEPEANGIR
;
A
#
# COMPACT_ATOMS: atom_id res chain seq x y z
N MET A 1 4.33 -33.54 4.17
CA MET A 1 4.33 -32.31 4.97
C MET A 1 3.52 -31.30 4.19
N THR A 2 2.41 -30.83 4.73
CA THR A 2 1.64 -29.74 4.09
C THR A 2 2.50 -28.51 4.11
N ASN A 3 2.71 -27.87 2.95
CA ASN A 3 3.39 -26.60 2.85
C ASN A 3 2.52 -25.55 3.58
N THR A 4 3.03 -25.00 4.67
CA THR A 4 2.31 -24.01 5.49
C THR A 4 2.77 -22.58 5.17
N SER A 5 3.80 -22.43 4.36
CA SER A 5 4.32 -21.11 4.00
C SER A 5 3.35 -20.37 3.07
N PRO A 6 3.17 -19.06 3.25
CA PRO A 6 2.29 -18.28 2.41
C PRO A 6 2.74 -18.34 0.93
N GLN A 7 1.78 -18.46 0.03
CA GLN A 7 2.01 -18.25 -1.39
C GLN A 7 1.72 -16.78 -1.71
N ILE A 8 2.74 -16.08 -2.22
CA ILE A 8 2.65 -14.65 -2.54
C ILE A 8 2.89 -14.46 -4.03
N GLU A 9 1.97 -13.76 -4.67
CA GLU A 9 2.07 -13.40 -6.09
C GLU A 9 1.90 -11.90 -6.25
N GLY A 10 2.82 -11.27 -7.01
CA GLY A 10 2.77 -9.85 -7.35
C GLY A 10 2.21 -9.63 -8.75
N PHE A 11 1.41 -8.59 -8.90
CA PHE A 11 0.77 -8.18 -10.15
C PHE A 11 1.19 -6.75 -10.48
N PHE A 12 2.20 -6.61 -11.30
CA PHE A 12 2.71 -5.30 -11.69
C PHE A 12 1.77 -4.61 -12.67
N ASP A 13 1.46 -3.35 -12.37
CA ASP A 13 0.79 -2.42 -13.28
C ASP A 13 1.81 -1.42 -13.85
N PRO A 14 2.10 -1.48 -15.16
CA PRO A 14 3.09 -0.58 -15.76
C PRO A 14 2.61 0.87 -15.89
N ALA A 15 1.31 1.14 -15.80
CA ALA A 15 0.79 2.50 -15.94
C ALA A 15 1.09 3.37 -14.70
N THR A 16 1.06 2.76 -13.52
CA THR A 16 1.30 3.43 -12.23
C THR A 16 2.57 2.95 -11.53
N SER A 17 3.26 1.95 -12.12
CA SER A 17 4.41 1.26 -11.51
C SER A 17 4.07 0.58 -10.18
N THR A 18 2.80 0.28 -9.93
CA THR A 18 2.29 -0.34 -8.70
C THR A 18 2.37 -1.86 -8.78
N VAL A 19 2.59 -2.50 -7.66
CA VAL A 19 2.49 -3.96 -7.50
C VAL A 19 1.38 -4.28 -6.52
N SER A 20 0.28 -4.84 -7.01
CA SER A 20 -0.75 -5.45 -6.17
C SER A 20 -0.34 -6.86 -5.78
N TYR A 21 -0.76 -7.33 -4.62
CA TYR A 21 -0.38 -8.68 -4.17
C TYR A 21 -1.59 -9.56 -3.85
N LEU A 22 -1.42 -10.85 -4.12
CA LEU A 22 -2.27 -11.92 -3.61
C LEU A 22 -1.44 -12.72 -2.60
N VAL A 23 -1.96 -12.85 -1.38
CA VAL A 23 -1.35 -13.62 -0.29
C VAL A 23 -2.29 -14.76 0.08
N LEU A 24 -1.90 -15.99 -0.23
CA LEU A 24 -2.69 -17.19 0.00
C LEU A 24 -2.14 -18.02 1.15
N ASP A 25 -3.00 -18.42 2.07
CA ASP A 25 -2.76 -19.57 2.94
C ASP A 25 -3.10 -20.88 2.19
N PRO A 26 -2.10 -21.69 1.82
CA PRO A 26 -2.33 -22.90 1.06
C PRO A 26 -3.10 -23.98 1.85
N ALA A 27 -3.05 -23.93 3.19
CA ALA A 27 -3.72 -24.91 4.05
C ALA A 27 -5.23 -24.70 4.11
N THR A 28 -5.69 -23.46 4.16
CA THR A 28 -7.12 -23.11 4.30
C THR A 28 -7.76 -22.57 3.03
N ARG A 29 -6.96 -22.25 2.02
CA ARG A 29 -7.38 -21.57 0.77
C ARG A 29 -7.96 -20.18 1.04
N ARG A 30 -7.63 -19.59 2.17
CA ARG A 30 -7.97 -18.19 2.48
C ARG A 30 -6.88 -17.28 1.92
N CYS A 31 -7.28 -16.09 1.46
CA CYS A 31 -6.33 -15.13 0.92
C CYS A 31 -6.66 -13.68 1.28
N ALA A 32 -5.65 -12.83 1.13
CA ALA A 32 -5.79 -11.38 1.10
C ALA A 32 -5.31 -10.83 -0.25
N LEU A 33 -5.90 -9.73 -0.68
CA LEU A 33 -5.42 -8.90 -1.77
C LEU A 33 -4.93 -7.58 -1.17
N ILE A 34 -3.78 -7.06 -1.62
CA ILE A 34 -3.14 -5.87 -1.06
C ILE A 34 -2.89 -4.87 -2.18
N ASP A 35 -3.27 -3.60 -1.96
CA ASP A 35 -3.04 -2.44 -2.82
C ASP A 35 -3.50 -2.69 -4.27
N SER A 36 -4.78 -2.98 -4.43
CA SER A 36 -5.36 -3.32 -5.73
C SER A 36 -5.59 -2.10 -6.61
N VAL A 37 -5.26 -2.20 -7.90
CA VAL A 37 -5.36 -1.11 -8.88
C VAL A 37 -6.67 -1.16 -9.64
N LEU A 38 -7.41 -0.03 -9.64
CA LEU A 38 -8.46 0.28 -10.61
C LEU A 38 -7.86 1.15 -11.71
N ASP A 39 -7.84 0.62 -12.93
CA ASP A 39 -7.26 1.31 -14.06
C ASP A 39 -7.99 2.64 -14.33
N TYR A 40 -7.25 3.71 -14.58
CA TYR A 40 -7.79 5.03 -14.84
C TYR A 40 -7.04 5.74 -15.98
N ASP A 41 -7.78 6.19 -16.99
CA ASP A 41 -7.23 7.02 -18.05
C ASP A 41 -7.44 8.51 -17.71
N PRO A 42 -6.39 9.26 -17.35
CA PRO A 42 -6.51 10.67 -16.96
C PRO A 42 -6.97 11.60 -18.10
N LYS A 43 -6.84 11.16 -19.35
CA LYS A 43 -7.25 11.97 -20.52
C LYS A 43 -8.75 11.89 -20.76
N SER A 44 -9.34 10.74 -20.56
CA SER A 44 -10.78 10.53 -20.77
C SER A 44 -11.59 10.55 -19.47
N GLY A 45 -10.95 10.46 -18.30
CA GLY A 45 -11.60 10.31 -17.01
C GLY A 45 -12.29 8.95 -16.81
N ARG A 46 -11.94 7.95 -17.64
CA ARG A 46 -12.59 6.63 -17.61
C ARG A 46 -11.80 5.64 -16.79
N THR A 47 -12.52 4.79 -16.06
CA THR A 47 -11.95 3.62 -15.37
C THR A 47 -12.16 2.34 -16.17
N SER A 48 -11.31 1.34 -15.88
CA SER A 48 -11.54 -0.04 -16.30
C SER A 48 -11.09 -1.00 -15.19
N THR A 49 -11.47 -2.26 -15.29
CA THR A 49 -11.19 -3.27 -14.26
C THR A 49 -10.11 -4.26 -14.66
N ALA A 50 -9.38 -4.01 -15.75
CA ALA A 50 -8.46 -4.99 -16.34
C ALA A 50 -7.39 -5.49 -15.34
N SER A 51 -6.82 -4.60 -14.52
CA SER A 51 -5.86 -4.98 -13.48
C SER A 51 -6.53 -5.77 -12.35
N ALA A 52 -7.71 -5.34 -11.89
CA ALA A 52 -8.49 -6.04 -10.87
C ALA A 52 -8.99 -7.41 -11.36
N ASP A 53 -9.38 -7.52 -12.63
CA ASP A 53 -9.83 -8.78 -13.24
C ASP A 53 -8.74 -9.84 -13.28
N ARG A 54 -7.47 -9.44 -13.39
CA ARG A 54 -6.32 -10.37 -13.26
C ARG A 54 -6.27 -10.98 -11.86
N LEU A 55 -6.48 -10.19 -10.81
CA LEU A 55 -6.57 -10.67 -9.43
C LEU A 55 -7.77 -11.60 -9.24
N LEU A 56 -8.94 -11.20 -9.75
CA LEU A 56 -10.17 -11.99 -9.69
C LEU A 56 -9.99 -13.36 -10.37
N ALA A 57 -9.45 -13.38 -11.58
CA ALA A 57 -9.17 -14.62 -12.30
C ALA A 57 -8.18 -15.52 -11.55
N ARG A 58 -7.18 -14.92 -10.89
CA ARG A 58 -6.19 -15.68 -10.11
C ARG A 58 -6.79 -16.28 -8.85
N VAL A 59 -7.62 -15.53 -8.12
CA VAL A 59 -8.36 -16.03 -6.95
C VAL A 59 -9.23 -17.23 -7.35
N ALA A 60 -9.96 -17.13 -8.47
CA ALA A 60 -10.77 -18.22 -8.99
C ALA A 60 -9.93 -19.46 -9.39
N ALA A 61 -8.80 -19.25 -10.09
CA ALA A 61 -7.91 -20.35 -10.50
C ALA A 61 -7.27 -21.09 -9.32
N LEU A 62 -7.10 -20.38 -8.18
CA LEU A 62 -6.60 -20.97 -6.94
C LEU A 62 -7.71 -21.58 -6.09
N ASP A 63 -8.98 -21.50 -6.49
CA ASP A 63 -10.12 -21.86 -5.65
C ASP A 63 -10.01 -21.25 -4.24
N ALA A 64 -9.59 -19.97 -4.19
CA ALA A 64 -9.32 -19.27 -2.96
C ALA A 64 -10.53 -18.41 -2.52
N ARG A 65 -10.59 -18.14 -1.22
CA ARG A 65 -11.61 -17.26 -0.62
C ARG A 65 -10.94 -16.04 -0.02
N VAL A 66 -11.35 -14.86 -0.48
CA VAL A 66 -10.83 -13.59 0.02
C VAL A 66 -11.38 -13.30 1.41
N GLU A 67 -10.51 -13.02 2.37
CA GLU A 67 -10.85 -12.54 3.71
C GLU A 67 -10.60 -11.05 3.84
N TRP A 68 -9.53 -10.57 3.20
CA TRP A 68 -9.09 -9.19 3.30
C TRP A 68 -8.79 -8.57 1.94
N LEU A 69 -9.16 -7.31 1.82
CA LEU A 69 -8.74 -6.34 0.81
C LEU A 69 -8.01 -5.25 1.58
N LEU A 70 -6.68 -5.32 1.60
CA LEU A 70 -5.84 -4.47 2.44
C LEU A 70 -5.30 -3.29 1.64
N GLU A 71 -5.39 -2.12 2.21
CA GLU A 71 -4.73 -0.91 1.71
C GLU A 71 -3.59 -0.55 2.67
N THR A 72 -2.38 -0.39 2.14
CA THR A 72 -1.25 0.07 2.96
C THR A 72 -1.41 1.54 3.32
N HIS A 73 -1.99 2.33 2.45
CA HIS A 73 -2.26 3.76 2.65
C HIS A 73 -3.29 4.30 1.63
N VAL A 74 -3.60 5.59 1.69
CA VAL A 74 -4.35 6.29 0.64
C VAL A 74 -3.38 6.63 -0.48
N HIS A 75 -3.42 5.84 -1.56
CA HIS A 75 -2.56 6.02 -2.72
C HIS A 75 -2.87 7.32 -3.46
N ALA A 76 -1.83 8.03 -3.90
CA ALA A 76 -1.94 9.26 -4.67
C ALA A 76 -1.70 9.07 -6.17
N ASP A 77 -1.21 7.90 -6.58
CA ASP A 77 -0.75 7.58 -7.92
C ASP A 77 -1.67 6.62 -8.69
N HIS A 78 -2.59 5.93 -7.99
CA HIS A 78 -3.61 5.08 -8.59
C HIS A 78 -4.91 5.06 -7.77
N LEU A 79 -6.00 4.66 -8.40
CA LEU A 79 -7.27 4.41 -7.74
C LEU A 79 -7.30 2.96 -7.23
N THR A 80 -7.86 2.73 -6.02
CA THR A 80 -8.06 1.37 -5.52
C THR A 80 -9.25 0.67 -6.17
N ALA A 81 -9.09 -0.63 -6.47
CA ALA A 81 -10.16 -1.50 -6.93
C ALA A 81 -10.89 -2.24 -5.79
N ALA A 82 -10.61 -1.92 -4.53
CA ALA A 82 -11.14 -2.66 -3.39
C ALA A 82 -12.67 -2.81 -3.38
N PRO A 83 -13.50 -1.78 -3.67
CA PRO A 83 -14.95 -1.95 -3.73
C PRO A 83 -15.41 -2.93 -4.80
N TYR A 84 -14.81 -2.86 -5.99
CA TYR A 84 -15.12 -3.78 -7.08
C TYR A 84 -14.78 -5.23 -6.70
N LEU A 85 -13.58 -5.45 -6.17
CA LEU A 85 -13.15 -6.77 -5.73
C LEU A 85 -13.99 -7.30 -4.55
N LYS A 86 -14.40 -6.41 -3.65
CA LYS A 86 -15.33 -6.77 -2.54
C LYS A 86 -16.70 -7.21 -3.06
N GLU A 87 -17.24 -6.53 -4.05
CA GLU A 87 -18.51 -6.91 -4.68
C GLU A 87 -18.42 -8.30 -5.32
N MET A 88 -17.30 -8.60 -6.00
CA MET A 88 -17.11 -9.85 -6.73
C MET A 88 -16.69 -11.04 -5.86
N LEU A 89 -15.89 -10.82 -4.82
CA LEU A 89 -15.20 -11.85 -4.05
C LEU A 89 -15.58 -11.89 -2.56
N GLY A 90 -16.25 -10.85 -2.07
CA GLY A 90 -16.45 -10.65 -0.64
C GLY A 90 -15.17 -10.15 0.04
N GLY A 91 -15.04 -10.44 1.35
CA GLY A 91 -13.93 -9.97 2.18
C GLY A 91 -14.19 -8.62 2.83
N LYS A 92 -13.22 -8.15 3.60
CA LYS A 92 -13.27 -6.88 4.33
C LYS A 92 -12.21 -5.92 3.80
N ILE A 93 -12.58 -4.67 3.55
CA ILE A 93 -11.62 -3.62 3.23
C ILE A 93 -11.01 -3.11 4.52
N GLY A 94 -9.69 -3.24 4.67
CA GLY A 94 -8.95 -2.82 5.86
C GLY A 94 -7.85 -1.82 5.55
N ILE A 95 -7.68 -0.83 6.42
CA ILE A 95 -6.63 0.20 6.35
C ILE A 95 -6.18 0.58 7.77
N GLY A 96 -5.10 1.34 7.91
CA GLY A 96 -4.66 1.87 9.21
C GLY A 96 -5.65 2.86 9.84
N GLN A 97 -5.84 2.81 11.17
CA GLN A 97 -6.78 3.66 11.90
C GLN A 97 -6.53 5.17 11.72
N HIS A 98 -5.31 5.56 11.36
CA HIS A 98 -4.95 6.95 11.11
C HIS A 98 -5.47 7.49 9.77
N ILE A 99 -6.24 6.71 9.02
CA ILE A 99 -6.99 7.17 7.84
C ILE A 99 -7.84 8.40 8.18
N ALA A 100 -8.40 8.47 9.39
CA ALA A 100 -9.15 9.62 9.85
C ALA A 100 -8.34 10.93 9.79
N THR A 101 -7.04 10.88 10.06
CA THR A 101 -6.14 12.05 9.92
C THR A 101 -5.99 12.46 8.46
N VAL A 102 -5.82 11.50 7.55
CA VAL A 102 -5.75 11.75 6.10
C VAL A 102 -7.06 12.36 5.61
N GLN A 103 -8.21 11.81 6.00
CA GLN A 103 -9.54 12.33 5.66
C GLN A 103 -9.76 13.76 6.18
N GLN A 104 -9.24 14.09 7.39
CA GLN A 104 -9.31 15.45 7.93
C GLN A 104 -8.47 16.43 7.13
N VAL A 105 -7.25 16.07 6.76
CA VAL A 105 -6.32 16.91 6.00
C VAL A 105 -6.85 17.15 4.58
N PHE A 106 -7.11 16.08 3.84
CA PHE A 106 -7.57 16.18 2.45
C PHE A 106 -9.03 16.63 2.33
N GLY A 107 -9.87 16.31 3.31
CA GLY A 107 -11.23 16.84 3.35
C GLY A 107 -11.29 18.35 3.47
N LYS A 108 -10.33 18.98 4.16
CA LYS A 108 -10.17 20.44 4.15
C LYS A 108 -9.63 20.95 2.82
N LEU A 109 -8.61 20.28 2.27
CA LEU A 109 -7.96 20.67 1.01
C LEU A 109 -8.95 20.63 -0.18
N PHE A 110 -9.77 19.57 -0.25
CA PHE A 110 -10.76 19.40 -1.31
C PHE A 110 -12.11 20.05 -0.99
N ASN A 111 -12.24 20.71 0.17
CA ASN A 111 -13.48 21.35 0.61
C ASN A 111 -14.70 20.42 0.56
N THR A 112 -14.54 19.18 1.01
CA THR A 112 -15.60 18.15 0.93
C THR A 112 -16.75 18.40 1.91
N GLY A 113 -16.71 19.43 2.75
CA GLY A 113 -17.77 19.71 3.74
C GLY A 113 -18.03 18.51 4.65
N ASP A 114 -19.30 18.17 4.81
CA ASP A 114 -19.78 17.00 5.58
C ASP A 114 -20.10 15.78 4.69
N GLU A 115 -19.82 15.85 3.39
CA GLU A 115 -20.08 14.76 2.44
C GLU A 115 -19.25 13.51 2.73
N VAL A 116 -18.10 13.67 3.36
CA VAL A 116 -17.20 12.56 3.72
C VAL A 116 -17.05 12.51 5.23
N ALA A 117 -17.52 11.44 5.84
CA ALA A 117 -17.21 11.15 7.23
C ALA A 117 -15.68 10.99 7.37
N ARG A 118 -15.12 11.65 8.40
CA ARG A 118 -13.65 11.74 8.61
C ARG A 118 -13.20 10.90 9.81
N ASP A 119 -13.80 9.72 9.91
CA ASP A 119 -13.64 8.78 11.03
C ASP A 119 -13.23 7.36 10.57
N GLY A 120 -13.02 7.18 9.26
CA GLY A 120 -12.67 5.89 8.66
C GLY A 120 -13.84 4.94 8.46
N SER A 121 -15.08 5.36 8.73
CA SER A 121 -16.28 4.50 8.65
C SER A 121 -16.59 3.91 7.27
N GLN A 122 -15.89 4.39 6.22
CA GLN A 122 -15.97 3.85 4.87
C GLN A 122 -15.27 2.49 4.75
N PHE A 123 -14.36 2.16 5.66
CA PHE A 123 -13.60 0.91 5.68
C PHE A 123 -14.24 -0.07 6.66
N ASP A 124 -14.17 -1.37 6.36
CA ASP A 124 -14.73 -2.41 7.26
C ASP A 124 -13.88 -2.64 8.50
N HIS A 125 -12.58 -2.32 8.44
CA HIS A 125 -11.66 -2.48 9.56
C HIS A 125 -10.57 -1.42 9.57
N LEU A 126 -10.27 -0.89 10.74
CA LEU A 126 -9.22 0.09 10.98
C LEU A 126 -8.15 -0.51 11.88
N PHE A 127 -7.00 -0.87 11.30
CA PHE A 127 -5.90 -1.50 12.03
C PHE A 127 -5.19 -0.54 12.96
N ALA A 128 -5.03 -0.94 14.22
CA ALA A 128 -4.14 -0.29 15.17
C ALA A 128 -2.67 -0.74 14.95
N ASP A 129 -1.71 0.05 15.50
CA ASP A 129 -0.30 -0.36 15.49
C ASP A 129 -0.08 -1.62 16.31
N GLY A 130 0.59 -2.60 15.73
CA GLY A 130 0.88 -3.89 16.34
C GLY A 130 -0.28 -4.86 16.39
N GLU A 131 -1.45 -4.51 15.85
CA GLU A 131 -2.62 -5.37 15.84
C GLU A 131 -2.36 -6.69 15.13
N LEU A 132 -2.81 -7.78 15.77
CA LEU A 132 -2.71 -9.13 15.22
C LEU A 132 -4.02 -9.49 14.52
N PHE A 133 -3.89 -10.06 13.32
CA PHE A 133 -4.98 -10.61 12.53
C PHE A 133 -4.54 -11.89 11.82
N SER A 134 -5.40 -12.49 11.02
CA SER A 134 -5.06 -13.70 10.29
C SER A 134 -5.52 -13.66 8.84
N ILE A 135 -4.82 -14.43 7.99
CA ILE A 135 -5.27 -14.84 6.66
C ILE A 135 -5.31 -16.37 6.70
N GLY A 136 -6.52 -16.94 6.89
CA GLY A 136 -6.63 -18.35 7.21
C GLY A 136 -5.89 -18.73 8.49
N ALA A 137 -4.88 -19.61 8.37
CA ALA A 137 -4.02 -20.02 9.47
C ALA A 137 -2.72 -19.17 9.60
N LEU A 138 -2.42 -18.31 8.62
CA LEU A 138 -1.27 -17.43 8.68
C LEU A 138 -1.48 -16.34 9.73
N GLN A 139 -0.44 -16.11 10.55
CA GLN A 139 -0.45 -15.04 11.53
C GLN A 139 0.03 -13.75 10.87
N CYS A 140 -0.72 -12.68 11.05
CA CYS A 140 -0.43 -11.37 10.49
C CYS A 140 -0.37 -10.31 11.59
N ARG A 141 0.45 -9.29 11.36
CA ARG A 141 0.57 -8.12 12.23
C ARG A 141 0.60 -6.85 11.39
N ALA A 142 -0.26 -5.91 11.75
CA ALA A 142 -0.27 -4.58 11.18
C ALA A 142 0.73 -3.69 11.93
N LEU A 143 1.65 -3.05 11.21
CA LEU A 143 2.61 -2.10 11.76
C LEU A 143 2.29 -0.70 11.22
N HIS A 144 2.04 0.25 12.10
CA HIS A 144 1.94 1.65 11.71
C HIS A 144 3.33 2.18 11.32
N THR A 145 3.48 2.59 10.07
CA THR A 145 4.74 3.05 9.47
C THR A 145 4.55 4.41 8.78
N PRO A 146 4.17 5.46 9.56
CA PRO A 146 3.90 6.79 9.04
C PRO A 146 5.16 7.47 8.50
N GLY A 147 4.95 8.53 7.72
CA GLY A 147 6.02 9.39 7.20
C GLY A 147 5.82 9.77 5.74
N HIS A 148 5.51 8.83 4.86
CA HIS A 148 4.98 9.13 3.52
C HIS A 148 3.58 9.75 3.64
N THR A 149 2.69 9.07 4.35
CA THR A 149 1.43 9.63 4.85
C THR A 149 1.28 9.36 6.36
N PRO A 150 0.38 10.07 7.08
CA PRO A 150 0.13 9.80 8.50
C PRO A 150 -0.45 8.41 8.77
N ALA A 151 -1.05 7.77 7.76
CA ALA A 151 -1.81 6.53 7.90
C ALA A 151 -1.13 5.29 7.33
N CYS A 152 0.11 5.40 6.83
CA CYS A 152 0.83 4.28 6.23
C CYS A 152 0.95 3.09 7.19
N MET A 153 0.71 1.91 6.64
CA MET A 153 0.84 0.62 7.32
C MET A 153 1.80 -0.29 6.56
N SER A 154 2.47 -1.15 7.30
CA SER A 154 3.13 -2.33 6.74
C SER A 154 2.47 -3.57 7.31
N TYR A 155 2.17 -4.56 6.47
CA TYR A 155 1.52 -5.80 6.90
C TYR A 155 2.54 -6.94 6.92
N VAL A 156 2.82 -7.47 8.11
CA VAL A 156 3.75 -8.59 8.30
C VAL A 156 2.94 -9.87 8.33
N VAL A 157 3.36 -10.86 7.53
CA VAL A 157 2.74 -12.19 7.44
C VAL A 157 3.78 -13.23 7.80
N SER A 158 3.45 -14.18 8.66
CA SER A 158 4.35 -15.23 9.11
C SER A 158 3.64 -16.56 9.29
N ASP A 159 4.35 -17.65 9.03
CA ASP A 159 3.95 -19.01 9.40
C ASP A 159 4.68 -19.50 10.66
N GLY A 160 5.44 -18.61 11.32
CA GLY A 160 6.30 -18.91 12.46
C GLY A 160 7.75 -19.20 12.07
N THR A 161 8.04 -19.51 10.80
CA THR A 161 9.40 -19.77 10.27
C THR A 161 9.73 -18.81 9.13
N TYR A 162 8.77 -18.56 8.27
CA TYR A 162 8.85 -17.64 7.14
C TYR A 162 8.29 -16.28 7.56
N GLY A 163 8.93 -15.20 7.14
CA GLY A 163 8.46 -13.84 7.35
C GLY A 163 8.43 -13.05 6.06
N ALA A 164 7.30 -12.41 5.78
CA ALA A 164 7.11 -11.47 4.69
C ALA A 164 6.49 -10.17 5.22
N ALA A 165 6.86 -9.03 4.65
CA ALA A 165 6.24 -7.74 4.97
C ALA A 165 5.92 -6.97 3.69
N PHE A 166 4.68 -6.50 3.58
CA PHE A 166 4.19 -5.60 2.54
C PHE A 166 4.34 -4.19 3.08
N VAL A 167 5.29 -3.44 2.54
CA VAL A 167 5.79 -2.23 3.19
C VAL A 167 5.14 -0.93 2.69
N GLY A 168 4.22 -1.04 1.71
CA GLY A 168 3.63 0.14 1.08
C GLY A 168 4.70 1.12 0.60
N ASP A 169 4.43 2.40 0.76
CA ASP A 169 5.36 3.49 0.44
C ASP A 169 6.23 3.86 1.65
N THR A 170 6.79 2.84 2.32
CA THR A 170 7.81 3.05 3.36
C THR A 170 9.21 2.86 2.77
N LEU A 171 9.41 1.75 2.05
CA LEU A 171 10.65 1.39 1.37
C LEU A 171 10.36 1.00 -0.07
N PHE A 172 11.33 1.24 -0.95
CA PHE A 172 11.38 0.72 -2.31
C PHE A 172 12.62 -0.16 -2.47
N MET A 173 12.80 -0.73 -3.66
CA MET A 173 13.99 -1.53 -3.95
C MET A 173 15.28 -0.77 -3.58
N PRO A 174 16.35 -1.46 -3.15
CA PRO A 174 17.57 -0.84 -2.66
C PRO A 174 18.16 0.21 -3.60
N ASP A 175 18.01 0.01 -4.92
CA ASP A 175 18.50 0.90 -5.96
C ASP A 175 17.61 2.14 -6.22
N TYR A 176 16.44 2.21 -5.56
CA TYR A 176 15.53 3.36 -5.64
C TYR A 176 15.37 4.09 -4.29
N GLY A 177 15.40 3.37 -3.19
CA GLY A 177 15.49 3.91 -1.83
C GLY A 177 14.17 3.98 -1.08
N THR A 178 13.57 5.16 -0.95
CA THR A 178 12.40 5.40 -0.08
C THR A 178 11.38 6.32 -0.74
N ALA A 179 10.14 6.29 -0.25
CA ALA A 179 9.09 7.19 -0.71
C ALA A 179 9.38 8.66 -0.35
N ARG A 180 8.63 9.55 -0.98
CA ARG A 180 8.56 10.98 -0.67
C ARG A 180 7.76 11.23 0.61
N CYS A 181 7.98 12.39 1.25
CA CYS A 181 7.35 12.78 2.51
C CYS A 181 6.71 14.17 2.47
N ASP A 182 6.60 14.79 1.31
CA ASP A 182 6.12 16.17 1.13
C ASP A 182 4.61 16.27 0.88
N PHE A 183 3.90 15.17 1.00
CA PHE A 183 2.44 15.20 1.02
C PHE A 183 1.92 15.81 2.33
N PRO A 184 0.71 16.42 2.32
CA PRO A 184 0.11 16.97 3.52
C PRO A 184 0.04 15.94 4.67
N GLY A 185 0.77 16.21 5.75
CA GLY A 185 0.92 15.32 6.89
C GLY A 185 2.09 14.34 6.80
N GLY A 186 2.87 14.36 5.71
CA GLY A 186 4.11 13.60 5.58
C GLY A 186 5.26 14.23 6.37
N ASP A 187 6.24 13.43 6.77
CA ASP A 187 7.40 13.87 7.55
C ASP A 187 8.59 12.91 7.38
N ALA A 188 9.72 13.44 6.96
CA ALA A 188 10.91 12.65 6.66
C ALA A 188 11.54 12.00 7.91
N ARG A 189 11.51 12.65 9.07
CA ARG A 189 12.02 12.12 10.32
C ARG A 189 11.18 10.92 10.78
N THR A 190 9.87 11.10 10.72
CA THR A 190 8.91 10.04 11.01
C THR A 190 9.09 8.85 10.07
N LEU A 191 9.31 9.10 8.76
CA LEU A 191 9.60 8.02 7.81
C LEU A 191 10.88 7.27 8.17
N PHE A 192 11.95 7.96 8.58
CA PHE A 192 13.18 7.32 9.01
C PHE A 192 12.96 6.35 10.18
N HIS A 193 12.17 6.75 11.18
CA HIS A 193 11.82 5.88 12.30
C HIS A 193 10.96 4.68 11.85
N SER A 194 10.01 4.89 10.94
CA SER A 194 9.19 3.82 10.36
C SER A 194 10.01 2.81 9.57
N ILE A 195 10.97 3.28 8.77
CA ILE A 195 11.92 2.43 8.06
C ILE A 195 12.72 1.57 9.04
N ASN A 196 13.27 2.18 10.09
CA ASN A 196 14.05 1.45 11.10
C ASN A 196 13.17 0.43 11.84
N LYS A 197 11.88 0.71 12.05
CA LYS A 197 10.92 -0.25 12.60
C LYS A 197 10.76 -1.46 11.68
N VAL A 198 10.62 -1.27 10.37
CA VAL A 198 10.58 -2.36 9.39
C VAL A 198 11.90 -3.11 9.34
N LEU A 199 13.02 -2.40 9.31
CA LEU A 199 14.36 -2.99 9.27
C LEU A 199 14.79 -3.65 10.59
N SER A 200 14.00 -3.52 11.67
CA SER A 200 14.19 -4.29 12.91
C SER A 200 13.66 -5.72 12.85
N LEU A 201 12.92 -6.07 11.79
CA LEU A 201 12.50 -7.44 11.52
C LEU A 201 13.73 -8.34 11.27
N PRO A 202 13.59 -9.68 11.38
CA PRO A 202 14.68 -10.61 11.08
C PRO A 202 15.31 -10.36 9.70
N GLU A 203 16.61 -10.48 9.58
CA GLU A 203 17.38 -10.12 8.39
C GLU A 203 16.92 -10.83 7.10
N HIS A 204 16.42 -12.06 7.25
CA HIS A 204 15.88 -12.87 6.15
C HIS A 204 14.41 -12.61 5.81
N THR A 205 13.73 -11.69 6.51
CA THR A 205 12.36 -11.30 6.18
C THR A 205 12.30 -10.72 4.78
N LEU A 206 11.41 -11.26 3.95
CA LEU A 206 11.17 -10.74 2.61
C LEU A 206 10.33 -9.46 2.70
N LEU A 207 10.76 -8.43 2.00
CA LEU A 207 10.06 -7.17 1.88
C LEU A 207 9.46 -7.05 0.47
N TYR A 208 8.15 -6.85 0.40
CA TYR A 208 7.38 -6.69 -0.82
C TYR A 208 7.02 -5.22 -1.01
N MET A 209 7.55 -4.63 -2.08
CA MET A 209 7.46 -3.21 -2.38
C MET A 209 6.16 -2.88 -3.11
N CYS A 210 5.54 -1.75 -2.78
CA CYS A 210 4.33 -1.28 -3.47
C CYS A 210 4.62 -0.80 -4.89
N HIS A 211 5.82 -0.28 -5.14
CA HIS A 211 6.21 0.26 -6.44
C HIS A 211 7.58 -0.22 -6.90
N ASP A 212 7.72 -0.32 -8.24
CA ASP A 212 9.02 -0.43 -8.88
C ASP A 212 9.10 0.49 -10.12
N TYR A 213 9.89 1.53 -10.01
CA TYR A 213 10.10 2.53 -11.05
C TYR A 213 11.22 2.16 -12.03
N GLN A 214 11.73 0.94 -11.97
CA GLN A 214 12.72 0.36 -12.88
C GLN A 214 13.92 1.29 -13.19
N PRO A 215 14.66 1.77 -12.17
CA PRO A 215 15.76 2.71 -12.38
C PRO A 215 16.78 2.15 -13.37
N GLY A 216 17.24 3.02 -14.29
CA GLY A 216 18.16 2.60 -15.36
C GLY A 216 17.56 1.68 -16.43
N GLY A 217 16.22 1.46 -16.42
CA GLY A 217 15.52 0.61 -17.39
C GLY A 217 15.70 -0.89 -17.13
N ARG A 218 16.04 -1.29 -15.91
CA ARG A 218 16.11 -2.70 -15.52
C ARG A 218 14.72 -3.35 -15.53
N GLU A 219 14.70 -4.68 -15.53
CA GLU A 219 13.47 -5.45 -15.37
C GLU A 219 12.81 -5.20 -14.00
N VAL A 220 11.49 -5.41 -13.94
CA VAL A 220 10.68 -5.23 -12.74
C VAL A 220 11.18 -6.13 -11.60
N ARG A 221 11.40 -5.53 -10.45
CA ARG A 221 11.75 -6.20 -9.20
C ARG A 221 10.99 -5.54 -8.06
N TYR A 222 10.36 -6.34 -7.21
CA TYR A 222 9.54 -5.84 -6.11
C TYR A 222 9.71 -6.64 -4.81
N VAL A 223 10.75 -7.47 -4.75
CA VAL A 223 11.08 -8.24 -3.55
C VAL A 223 12.53 -8.00 -3.19
N SER A 224 12.76 -7.65 -1.94
CA SER A 224 14.07 -7.51 -1.31
C SER A 224 14.06 -8.23 0.04
N THR A 225 15.12 -8.14 0.81
CA THR A 225 15.19 -8.61 2.19
C THR A 225 15.57 -7.47 3.12
N VAL A 226 15.26 -7.61 4.41
CA VAL A 226 15.75 -6.67 5.44
C VAL A 226 17.27 -6.52 5.37
N GLY A 227 18.00 -7.63 5.15
CA GLY A 227 19.46 -7.62 5.03
C GLY A 227 19.96 -6.84 3.82
N GLU A 228 19.32 -7.02 2.65
CA GLU A 228 19.64 -6.27 1.42
C GLU A 228 19.36 -4.77 1.59
N GLU A 229 18.24 -4.41 2.20
CA GLU A 229 17.92 -3.00 2.47
C GLU A 229 18.92 -2.36 3.43
N ARG A 230 19.27 -3.05 4.52
CA ARG A 230 20.25 -2.55 5.50
C ARG A 230 21.63 -2.36 4.91
N THR A 231 22.02 -3.14 3.93
CA THR A 231 23.36 -3.07 3.33
C THR A 231 23.42 -2.22 2.06
N GLY A 232 22.38 -2.26 1.23
CA GLY A 232 22.39 -1.76 -0.14
C GLY A 232 21.48 -0.56 -0.43
N ASN A 233 20.48 -0.27 0.44
CA ASN A 233 19.54 0.81 0.13
C ASN A 233 20.25 2.17 0.05
N ILE A 234 20.08 2.85 -1.09
CA ILE A 234 20.78 4.11 -1.39
C ILE A 234 20.44 5.26 -0.44
N HIS A 235 19.32 5.18 0.31
CA HIS A 235 18.85 6.24 1.21
C HIS A 235 19.04 5.90 2.70
N VAL A 236 19.03 4.61 3.08
CA VAL A 236 18.92 4.20 4.49
C VAL A 236 19.81 3.02 4.88
N ARG A 237 20.79 2.66 4.04
CA ARG A 237 21.75 1.62 4.42
C ARG A 237 22.48 1.95 5.71
N ASN A 238 23.01 0.93 6.36
CA ASN A 238 23.79 1.08 7.57
C ASN A 238 24.82 2.22 7.47
N GLY A 239 24.87 3.08 8.49
CA GLY A 239 25.76 4.23 8.56
C GLY A 239 25.18 5.55 8.10
N ILE A 240 24.00 5.55 7.49
CA ILE A 240 23.25 6.80 7.20
C ILE A 240 22.55 7.26 8.48
N SER A 241 22.88 8.46 8.94
CA SER A 241 22.23 9.08 10.10
C SER A 241 20.84 9.63 9.76
N GLU A 242 20.04 9.86 10.79
CA GLU A 242 18.71 10.49 10.65
C GLU A 242 18.80 11.86 9.98
N GLU A 243 19.76 12.68 10.40
CA GLU A 243 19.99 14.03 9.85
C GLU A 243 20.36 13.99 8.37
N GLU A 244 21.23 13.06 7.98
CA GLU A 244 21.60 12.85 6.56
C GLU A 244 20.39 12.42 5.73
N PHE A 245 19.60 11.49 6.26
CA PHE A 245 18.37 11.04 5.60
C PHE A 245 17.38 12.18 5.44
N VAL A 246 17.06 12.92 6.49
CA VAL A 246 16.11 14.04 6.47
C VAL A 246 16.57 15.10 5.48
N ALA A 247 17.85 15.50 5.51
CA ALA A 247 18.41 16.50 4.59
C ALA A 247 18.34 16.02 3.12
N MET A 248 18.65 14.74 2.85
CA MET A 248 18.56 14.15 1.53
C MET A 248 17.10 14.11 1.05
N ARG A 249 16.18 13.60 1.91
CA ARG A 249 14.77 13.41 1.55
C ARG A 249 14.09 14.75 1.26
N THR A 250 14.26 15.74 2.12
CA THR A 250 13.72 17.11 1.94
C THR A 250 14.20 17.74 0.63
N ARG A 251 15.50 17.60 0.31
CA ARG A 251 16.06 18.14 -0.93
C ARG A 251 15.51 17.42 -2.17
N ARG A 252 15.38 16.09 -2.11
CA ARG A 252 14.86 15.29 -3.21
C ARG A 252 13.38 15.60 -3.44
N ASP A 253 12.57 15.67 -2.39
CA ASP A 253 11.14 15.95 -2.48
C ASP A 253 10.85 17.30 -3.10
N ALA A 254 11.62 18.34 -2.76
CA ALA A 254 11.49 19.66 -3.36
C ALA A 254 11.68 19.71 -4.89
N SER A 255 12.23 18.65 -5.49
CA SER A 255 12.44 18.52 -6.94
C SER A 255 11.46 17.57 -7.65
N LEU A 256 10.56 16.91 -6.89
CA LEU A 256 9.60 15.96 -7.47
C LEU A 256 8.31 16.66 -7.89
N GLU A 257 7.84 16.30 -9.08
CA GLU A 257 6.48 16.66 -9.51
C GLU A 257 5.44 15.88 -8.70
N MET A 258 4.23 16.43 -8.59
CA MET A 258 3.12 15.71 -7.97
C MET A 258 2.68 14.54 -8.86
N PRO A 259 2.22 13.41 -8.27
CA PRO A 259 1.67 12.31 -9.05
C PRO A 259 0.54 12.78 -9.96
N THR A 260 0.53 12.30 -11.18
CA THR A 260 -0.47 12.70 -12.21
C THR A 260 -1.89 12.46 -11.74
N LEU A 261 -2.12 11.41 -10.97
CA LEU A 261 -3.46 11.01 -10.51
C LEU A 261 -3.80 11.48 -9.09
N ILE A 262 -2.99 12.36 -8.46
CA ILE A 262 -3.20 12.73 -7.06
C ILE A 262 -4.63 13.23 -6.78
N LEU A 263 -5.20 14.03 -7.67
CA LEU A 263 -6.54 14.60 -7.47
C LEU A 263 -7.65 13.54 -7.50
N PRO A 264 -7.77 12.69 -8.54
CA PRO A 264 -8.78 11.64 -8.54
C PRO A 264 -8.48 10.54 -7.50
N SER A 265 -7.22 10.12 -7.36
CA SER A 265 -6.86 8.99 -6.49
C SER A 265 -7.16 9.28 -5.03
N VAL A 266 -6.71 10.41 -4.49
CA VAL A 266 -6.93 10.72 -3.07
C VAL A 266 -8.42 10.87 -2.77
N GLN A 267 -9.20 11.53 -3.66
CA GLN A 267 -10.64 11.69 -3.46
C GLN A 267 -11.39 10.36 -3.43
N VAL A 268 -11.03 9.42 -4.29
CA VAL A 268 -11.64 8.09 -4.34
C VAL A 268 -11.12 7.22 -3.19
N ASN A 269 -9.82 7.16 -3.00
CA ASN A 269 -9.19 6.25 -2.03
C ASN A 269 -9.50 6.60 -0.57
N MET A 270 -9.63 7.90 -0.22
CA MET A 270 -10.06 8.28 1.12
C MET A 270 -11.54 7.90 1.43
N ARG A 271 -12.30 7.49 0.40
CA ARG A 271 -13.66 6.95 0.50
C ARG A 271 -13.67 5.42 0.34
N ALA A 272 -12.57 4.74 0.68
CA ALA A 272 -12.40 3.30 0.49
C ALA A 272 -12.63 2.84 -0.97
N GLY A 273 -12.29 3.68 -1.94
CA GLY A 273 -12.45 3.41 -3.38
C GLY A 273 -13.83 3.79 -3.96
N HIS A 274 -14.74 4.32 -3.15
CA HIS A 274 -16.01 4.80 -3.67
C HIS A 274 -15.88 6.17 -4.34
N PHE A 275 -16.50 6.30 -5.49
CA PHE A 275 -16.53 7.57 -6.19
C PHE A 275 -17.37 8.60 -5.41
N PRO A 276 -17.04 9.91 -5.54
CA PRO A 276 -17.92 10.98 -5.05
C PRO A 276 -19.33 10.84 -5.60
N GLU A 277 -20.34 11.35 -4.87
CA GLU A 277 -21.69 11.43 -5.40
C GLU A 277 -21.70 12.32 -6.65
N PRO A 278 -22.58 12.01 -7.62
CA PRO A 278 -22.70 12.84 -8.81
C PRO A 278 -23.11 14.27 -8.46
N GLU A 279 -22.54 15.25 -9.15
CA GLU A 279 -22.99 16.62 -9.10
C GLU A 279 -24.46 16.77 -9.57
N ALA A 280 -25.08 17.93 -9.36
CA ALA A 280 -26.47 18.17 -9.71
C ALA A 280 -26.81 17.91 -11.20
N ASN A 281 -25.80 17.90 -12.07
CA ASN A 281 -25.91 17.57 -13.50
C ASN A 281 -25.70 16.07 -13.81
N GLY A 282 -25.52 15.23 -12.79
CA GLY A 282 -25.27 13.80 -12.91
C GLY A 282 -23.84 13.42 -13.31
N ILE A 283 -22.90 14.35 -13.32
CA ILE A 283 -21.46 14.11 -13.61
C ILE A 283 -20.71 13.94 -12.29
N ARG A 284 -19.78 12.98 -12.26
CA ARG A 284 -18.84 12.72 -11.14
C ARG A 284 -17.47 13.23 -11.49
#